data_be81461d1ad88023f86e2edaee6fbc71
#
_entry.id   be81461d1ad88023f86e2edaee6fbc71
#
_cell.length_a   1.000
_cell.length_b   1.000
_cell.length_c   1.000
_cell.angle_alpha   90.00
_cell.angle_beta   90.00
_cell.angle_gamma   90.00
#
_symmetry.space_group_name_H-M   'P 1'
#
loop_
_entity.id
_entity.type
_entity.pdbx_description
1 polymer ?
#
loop_
_entity_poly.entity_id
_entity_poly.type
_entity_poly.pdbx_seq_one_letter_code
_entity_poly.pdbx_strand_id
1 'polypeptide(L)'
;VYLSRDAQGKREKARKAAALRFLAHFVGDLHQPLHVGNGEDWGGNKIKVNWYGKKANLHGIWDYEILKKAGITYPDSLEYLQEIKPENSAGDVLAWIRTSFRLARNNAYKDTEGNLIASGDTLGDAYFERAKPIVMSQISLSSSRLAYLLNELAAGTLDTNILIVQ
;
A
#
# COMPACT_ATOMS: atom_id res chain seq x y z
N VAL A 1 2.55 29.04 -30.68
CA VAL A 1 3.62 28.12 -31.10
C VAL A 1 2.98 26.80 -31.43
N TYR A 2 2.80 26.47 -32.73
CA TYR A 2 2.28 25.18 -33.18
C TYR A 2 3.37 24.11 -32.96
N LEU A 3 3.17 23.21 -32.01
CA LEU A 3 3.99 22.01 -31.90
C LEU A 3 3.72 21.09 -33.09
N SER A 4 4.74 20.49 -33.68
CA SER A 4 4.56 19.48 -34.72
C SER A 4 3.71 18.32 -34.19
N ARG A 5 2.94 17.63 -35.09
CA ARG A 5 2.11 16.46 -34.71
C ARG A 5 2.95 15.40 -33.95
N ASP A 6 4.20 15.26 -34.29
CA ASP A 6 5.14 14.32 -33.67
C ASP A 6 5.49 14.72 -32.22
N ALA A 7 5.70 16.01 -31.96
CA ALA A 7 5.94 16.53 -30.62
C ALA A 7 4.69 16.43 -29.73
N GLN A 8 3.49 16.58 -30.31
CA GLN A 8 2.22 16.44 -29.64
C GLN A 8 1.96 14.98 -29.24
N GLY A 9 2.23 14.01 -30.12
CA GLY A 9 2.14 12.58 -29.85
C GLY A 9 3.12 12.10 -28.77
N LYS A 10 4.35 12.57 -28.80
CA LYS A 10 5.35 12.26 -27.75
C LYS A 10 4.91 12.79 -26.38
N ARG A 11 4.36 13.99 -26.35
CA ARG A 11 3.87 14.64 -25.13
C ARG A 11 2.68 13.89 -24.53
N GLU A 12 1.75 13.46 -25.35
CA GLU A 12 0.59 12.65 -24.93
C GLU A 12 1.03 11.30 -24.37
N LYS A 13 1.92 10.60 -25.04
CA LYS A 13 2.51 9.33 -24.57
C LYS A 13 3.19 9.49 -23.21
N ALA A 14 3.96 10.55 -23.01
CA ALA A 14 4.61 10.83 -21.73
C ALA A 14 3.60 11.10 -20.61
N ARG A 15 2.52 11.84 -20.90
CA ARG A 15 1.43 12.10 -19.92
C ARG A 15 0.70 10.81 -19.54
N LYS A 16 0.36 9.96 -20.51
CA LYS A 16 -0.27 8.65 -20.25
C LYS A 16 0.64 7.76 -19.38
N ALA A 17 1.94 7.69 -19.71
CA ALA A 17 2.90 6.93 -18.91
C ALA A 17 3.03 7.46 -17.47
N ALA A 18 3.02 8.80 -17.28
CA ALA A 18 3.03 9.39 -15.95
C ALA A 18 1.74 9.04 -15.18
N ALA A 19 0.57 9.16 -15.81
CA ALA A 19 -0.71 8.81 -15.19
C ALA A 19 -0.76 7.35 -14.74
N LEU A 20 -0.28 6.41 -15.55
CA LEU A 20 -0.21 4.99 -15.18
C LEU A 20 0.73 4.75 -13.99
N ARG A 21 1.88 5.44 -13.93
CA ARG A 21 2.78 5.35 -12.77
C ARG A 21 2.12 5.86 -11.49
N PHE A 22 1.41 7.00 -11.57
CA PHE A 22 0.67 7.54 -10.43
C PHE A 22 -0.46 6.61 -10.00
N LEU A 23 -1.22 6.03 -10.94
CA LEU A 23 -2.25 5.06 -10.62
C LEU A 23 -1.67 3.86 -9.86
N ALA A 24 -0.59 3.27 -10.36
CA ALA A 24 0.07 2.14 -9.71
C ALA A 24 0.58 2.52 -8.31
N HIS A 25 1.20 3.69 -8.18
CA HIS A 25 1.69 4.22 -6.90
C HIS A 25 0.56 4.40 -5.89
N PHE A 26 -0.49 5.13 -6.25
CA PHE A 26 -1.60 5.41 -5.34
C PHE A 26 -2.37 4.14 -4.94
N VAL A 27 -2.58 3.20 -5.87
CA VAL A 27 -3.18 1.92 -5.51
C VAL A 27 -2.30 1.17 -4.51
N GLY A 28 -0.98 1.18 -4.67
CA GLY A 28 -0.05 0.65 -3.68
C GLY A 28 -0.19 1.32 -2.32
N ASP A 29 -0.10 2.65 -2.31
CA ASP A 29 -0.17 3.47 -1.09
C ASP A 29 -1.47 3.24 -0.30
N LEU A 30 -2.61 3.17 -0.98
CA LEU A 30 -3.90 2.94 -0.33
C LEU A 30 -3.98 1.60 0.40
N HIS A 31 -3.10 0.65 0.08
CA HIS A 31 -3.06 -0.67 0.71
C HIS A 31 -1.98 -0.80 1.80
N GLN A 32 -1.13 0.21 1.99
CA GLN A 32 -0.27 0.29 3.16
C GLN A 32 -1.07 0.98 4.28
N PRO A 33 -1.41 0.27 5.38
CA PRO A 33 -2.33 0.80 6.40
C PRO A 33 -1.94 2.15 6.98
N LEU A 34 -0.66 2.40 7.19
CA LEU A 34 -0.20 3.65 7.80
C LEU A 34 -0.19 4.84 6.83
N HIS A 35 -0.25 4.62 5.49
CA HIS A 35 -0.41 5.71 4.51
C HIS A 35 -1.79 6.39 4.62
N VAL A 36 -2.77 5.69 5.18
CA VAL A 36 -4.10 6.25 5.51
C VAL A 36 -4.34 6.31 7.02
N GLY A 37 -3.26 6.30 7.81
CA GLY A 37 -3.26 6.34 9.26
C GLY A 37 -3.52 7.74 9.83
N ASN A 38 -3.02 7.99 11.05
CA ASN A 38 -3.19 9.27 11.73
C ASN A 38 -2.28 10.36 11.13
N GLY A 39 -2.86 11.49 10.74
CA GLY A 39 -2.09 12.62 10.21
C GLY A 39 -1.21 13.32 11.25
N GLU A 40 -1.60 13.31 12.54
CA GLU A 40 -0.84 13.97 13.63
C GLU A 40 0.53 13.35 13.86
N ASP A 41 0.66 12.04 13.71
CA ASP A 41 1.91 11.30 13.84
C ASP A 41 2.58 10.98 12.49
N TRP A 42 2.04 11.55 11.40
CA TRP A 42 2.49 11.31 10.02
C TRP A 42 2.45 9.83 9.65
N GLY A 43 1.34 9.18 9.93
CA GLY A 43 1.18 7.76 9.65
C GLY A 43 2.19 6.89 10.41
N GLY A 44 2.52 7.23 11.65
CA GLY A 44 3.48 6.49 12.48
C GLY A 44 4.95 6.89 12.28
N ASN A 45 5.26 7.85 11.39
CA ASN A 45 6.65 8.31 11.21
C ASN A 45 7.24 8.97 12.46
N LYS A 46 6.41 9.62 13.28
CA LYS A 46 6.82 10.23 14.54
C LYS A 46 6.96 9.20 15.67
N ILE A 47 6.42 8.02 15.57
CA ILE A 47 6.49 6.97 16.60
C ILE A 47 7.80 6.22 16.43
N LYS A 48 8.78 6.52 17.30
CA LYS A 48 10.13 5.90 17.28
C LYS A 48 10.13 4.67 18.18
N VAL A 49 10.48 3.53 17.62
CA VAL A 49 10.45 2.24 18.30
C VAL A 49 11.78 1.49 18.15
N ASN A 50 11.97 0.45 18.96
CA ASN A 50 13.04 -0.51 18.80
C ASN A 50 12.52 -1.72 18.04
N TRP A 51 13.05 -1.97 16.85
CA TRP A 51 12.75 -3.13 16.01
C TRP A 51 13.92 -4.10 16.04
N TYR A 52 13.76 -5.22 16.75
CA TYR A 52 14.84 -6.21 16.95
C TYR A 52 16.15 -5.56 17.42
N GLY A 53 16.05 -4.66 18.39
CA GLY A 53 17.22 -3.97 18.98
C GLY A 53 17.77 -2.80 18.14
N LYS A 54 17.16 -2.50 16.99
CA LYS A 54 17.55 -1.37 16.13
C LYS A 54 16.52 -0.26 16.20
N LYS A 55 16.99 0.99 16.17
CA LYS A 55 16.11 2.17 16.08
C LYS A 55 15.38 2.18 14.75
N ALA A 56 14.06 2.29 14.80
CA ALA A 56 13.17 2.39 13.64
C ALA A 56 12.05 3.39 13.93
N ASN A 57 11.15 3.58 12.99
CA ASN A 57 9.85 4.19 13.23
C ASN A 57 8.74 3.23 12.75
N LEU A 58 7.56 3.41 13.31
CA LEU A 58 6.44 2.49 13.04
C LEU A 58 6.07 2.44 11.56
N HIS A 59 6.10 3.58 10.86
CA HIS A 59 5.83 3.67 9.43
C HIS A 59 6.81 2.81 8.61
N GLY A 60 8.11 3.00 8.80
CA GLY A 60 9.13 2.25 8.06
C GLY A 60 9.12 0.74 8.36
N ILE A 61 8.62 0.32 9.53
CA ILE A 61 8.41 -1.11 9.81
C ILE A 61 7.38 -1.68 8.84
N TRP A 62 6.30 -0.97 8.56
CA TRP A 62 5.24 -1.39 7.63
C TRP A 62 5.62 -1.21 6.17
N ASP A 63 6.45 -0.22 5.83
CA ASP A 63 6.90 0.00 4.45
C ASP A 63 7.84 -1.10 3.96
N TYR A 64 8.80 -1.52 4.79
CA TYR A 64 9.83 -2.44 4.30
C TYR A 64 10.43 -3.41 5.33
N GLU A 65 10.47 -3.11 6.64
CA GLU A 65 11.18 -3.97 7.59
C GLU A 65 10.48 -5.33 7.78
N ILE A 66 9.13 -5.36 7.75
CA ILE A 66 8.36 -6.60 7.81
C ILE A 66 8.67 -7.49 6.60
N LEU A 67 8.66 -6.92 5.39
CA LEU A 67 8.98 -7.65 4.16
C LEU A 67 10.41 -8.16 4.16
N LYS A 68 11.34 -7.32 4.54
CA LYS A 68 12.76 -7.67 4.65
C LYS A 68 12.99 -8.82 5.64
N LYS A 69 12.36 -8.78 6.82
CA LYS A 69 12.46 -9.86 7.81
C LYS A 69 11.81 -11.15 7.31
N ALA A 70 10.74 -11.03 6.53
CA ALA A 70 10.08 -12.18 5.91
C ALA A 70 10.87 -12.80 4.74
N GLY A 71 12.01 -12.21 4.34
CA GLY A 71 12.79 -12.65 3.19
C GLY A 71 12.10 -12.37 1.85
N ILE A 72 11.14 -11.45 1.83
CA ILE A 72 10.36 -11.11 0.64
C ILE A 72 11.07 -9.99 -0.09
N THR A 73 11.76 -10.34 -1.16
CA THR A 73 12.51 -9.41 -2.00
C THR A 73 12.16 -9.64 -3.48
N TYR A 74 12.08 -8.55 -4.24
CA TYR A 74 11.91 -8.64 -5.68
C TYR A 74 13.22 -9.11 -6.35
N PRO A 75 13.20 -10.02 -7.36
CA PRO A 75 12.02 -10.64 -7.99
C PRO A 75 11.56 -11.97 -7.35
N ASP A 76 12.34 -12.56 -6.44
CA ASP A 76 12.22 -13.96 -5.98
C ASP A 76 10.91 -14.26 -5.23
N SER A 77 10.27 -13.19 -4.74
CA SER A 77 9.01 -13.31 -3.97
C SER A 77 7.74 -13.26 -4.83
N LEU A 78 7.85 -13.11 -6.15
CA LEU A 78 6.67 -13.03 -7.03
C LEU A 78 5.84 -14.31 -6.99
N GLU A 79 6.47 -15.48 -6.92
CA GLU A 79 5.78 -16.76 -6.81
C GLU A 79 4.97 -16.86 -5.51
N TYR A 80 5.55 -16.42 -4.40
CA TYR A 80 4.87 -16.39 -3.11
C TYR A 80 3.62 -15.48 -3.12
N LEU A 81 3.71 -14.32 -3.78
CA LEU A 81 2.58 -13.39 -3.89
C LEU A 81 1.48 -13.94 -4.82
N GLN A 82 1.82 -14.72 -5.84
CA GLN A 82 0.85 -15.33 -6.75
C GLN A 82 0.01 -16.43 -6.08
N GLU A 83 0.52 -17.08 -5.05
CA GLU A 83 -0.22 -18.08 -4.27
C GLU A 83 -1.34 -17.46 -3.41
N ILE A 84 -1.26 -16.17 -3.11
CA ILE A 84 -2.27 -15.47 -2.34
C ILE A 84 -3.39 -14.99 -3.28
N LYS A 85 -4.50 -15.72 -3.31
CA LYS A 85 -5.68 -15.35 -4.09
C LYS A 85 -6.47 -14.27 -3.33
N PRO A 86 -6.59 -13.05 -3.87
CA PRO A 86 -7.40 -12.02 -3.24
C PRO A 86 -8.89 -12.36 -3.39
N GLU A 87 -9.63 -12.29 -2.31
CA GLU A 87 -11.05 -12.64 -2.26
C GLU A 87 -11.95 -11.65 -3.02
N ASN A 88 -11.49 -10.40 -3.24
CA ASN A 88 -12.25 -9.38 -3.96
C ASN A 88 -11.32 -8.34 -4.60
N SER A 89 -11.19 -8.40 -5.92
CA SER A 89 -10.50 -7.37 -6.70
C SER A 89 -11.42 -6.18 -7.05
N ALA A 90 -12.73 -6.39 -7.07
CA ALA A 90 -13.72 -5.33 -7.30
C ALA A 90 -14.02 -4.56 -6.00
N GLY A 91 -14.40 -3.30 -6.11
CA GLY A 91 -14.82 -2.46 -4.99
C GLY A 91 -14.50 -1.00 -5.24
N ASP A 92 -15.11 -0.13 -4.44
CA ASP A 92 -14.81 1.29 -4.53
C ASP A 92 -13.53 1.67 -3.75
N VAL A 93 -12.87 2.73 -4.17
CA VAL A 93 -11.64 3.24 -3.57
C VAL A 93 -11.86 3.62 -2.11
N LEU A 94 -13.03 4.14 -1.76
CA LEU A 94 -13.36 4.50 -0.37
C LEU A 94 -13.44 3.26 0.53
N ALA A 95 -13.96 2.14 0.02
CA ALA A 95 -13.95 0.88 0.77
C ALA A 95 -12.53 0.37 1.01
N TRP A 96 -11.62 0.56 0.04
CA TRP A 96 -10.20 0.21 0.20
C TRP A 96 -9.53 1.08 1.27
N ILE A 97 -9.72 2.40 1.20
CA ILE A 97 -9.20 3.35 2.21
C ILE A 97 -9.72 3.00 3.61
N ARG A 98 -11.04 2.77 3.75
CA ARG A 98 -11.66 2.41 5.04
C ARG A 98 -11.10 1.10 5.59
N THR A 99 -10.79 0.13 4.72
CA THR A 99 -10.19 -1.14 5.13
C THR A 99 -8.78 -0.92 5.64
N SER A 100 -7.94 -0.20 4.90
CA SER A 100 -6.57 0.12 5.31
C SER A 100 -6.54 0.96 6.59
N PHE A 101 -7.45 1.94 6.74
CA PHE A 101 -7.59 2.72 7.97
C PHE A 101 -7.95 1.84 9.18
N ARG A 102 -8.87 0.87 9.02
CA ARG A 102 -9.20 -0.07 10.09
C ARG A 102 -8.03 -0.97 10.45
N LEU A 103 -7.26 -1.42 9.46
CA LEU A 103 -6.04 -2.19 9.70
C LEU A 103 -4.97 -1.36 10.42
N ALA A 104 -4.79 -0.09 10.06
CA ALA A 104 -3.90 0.81 10.79
C ALA A 104 -4.32 0.90 12.27
N ARG A 105 -5.57 1.29 12.52
CA ARG A 105 -6.11 1.54 13.85
C ARG A 105 -6.12 0.30 14.75
N ASN A 106 -6.48 -0.86 14.19
CA ASN A 106 -6.70 -2.07 14.98
C ASN A 106 -5.48 -2.99 15.05
N ASN A 107 -4.49 -2.78 14.16
CA ASN A 107 -3.31 -3.64 14.08
C ASN A 107 -2.00 -2.86 14.09
N ALA A 108 -1.77 -1.94 13.14
CA ALA A 108 -0.47 -1.31 12.99
C ALA A 108 -0.09 -0.44 14.20
N TYR A 109 -1.04 0.30 14.75
CA TYR A 109 -0.86 1.13 15.96
C TYR A 109 -0.97 0.36 17.28
N LYS A 110 -1.22 -0.94 17.24
CA LYS A 110 -1.42 -1.74 18.43
C LYS A 110 -0.26 -2.71 18.66
N ASP A 111 0.14 -2.87 19.92
CA ASP A 111 0.99 -3.97 20.31
C ASP A 111 0.20 -5.30 20.35
N THR A 112 0.82 -6.38 20.80
CA THR A 112 0.19 -7.71 20.89
C THR A 112 -0.84 -7.83 21.99
N GLU A 113 -0.84 -6.93 22.96
CA GLU A 113 -1.80 -6.85 24.07
C GLU A 113 -2.98 -5.93 23.75
N GLY A 114 -2.92 -5.22 22.60
CA GLY A 114 -3.94 -4.29 22.17
C GLY A 114 -3.73 -2.84 22.65
N ASN A 115 -2.61 -2.53 23.31
CA ASN A 115 -2.26 -1.19 23.70
C ASN A 115 -1.77 -0.37 22.52
N LEU A 116 -1.89 0.95 22.59
CA LEU A 116 -1.30 1.83 21.58
C LEU A 116 0.22 1.84 21.70
N ILE A 117 0.88 1.63 20.57
CA ILE A 117 2.33 1.72 20.46
C ILE A 117 2.77 3.17 20.67
N ALA A 118 3.71 3.38 21.58
CA ALA A 118 4.31 4.66 21.89
C ALA A 118 5.80 4.71 21.49
N SER A 119 6.36 5.92 21.44
CA SER A 119 7.79 6.07 21.21
C SER A 119 8.57 5.50 22.40
N GLY A 120 9.56 4.66 22.09
CA GLY A 120 10.37 3.92 23.06
C GLY A 120 10.01 2.43 23.13
N ASP A 121 8.86 2.03 22.65
CA ASP A 121 8.42 0.63 22.68
C ASP A 121 9.35 -0.28 21.87
N THR A 122 9.38 -1.55 22.26
CA THR A 122 10.14 -2.60 21.56
C THR A 122 9.19 -3.53 20.87
N LEU A 123 9.36 -3.69 19.56
CA LEU A 123 8.59 -4.59 18.70
C LEU A 123 9.50 -5.72 18.22
N GLY A 124 9.01 -6.94 18.35
CA GLY A 124 9.75 -8.17 18.03
C GLY A 124 8.88 -9.20 17.32
N ASP A 125 9.20 -10.51 17.54
CA ASP A 125 8.57 -11.61 16.83
C ASP A 125 7.04 -11.63 16.96
N ALA A 126 6.49 -11.42 18.13
CA ALA A 126 5.05 -11.44 18.34
C ALA A 126 4.31 -10.38 17.49
N TYR A 127 4.89 -9.17 17.37
CA TYR A 127 4.36 -8.13 16.50
C TYR A 127 4.53 -8.49 15.03
N PHE A 128 5.71 -9.02 14.65
CA PHE A 128 6.01 -9.44 13.28
C PHE A 128 5.05 -10.52 12.79
N GLU A 129 4.85 -11.59 13.57
CA GLU A 129 3.97 -12.70 13.18
C GLU A 129 2.51 -12.26 13.00
N ARG A 130 2.06 -11.27 13.74
CA ARG A 130 0.74 -10.68 13.57
C ARG A 130 0.65 -9.75 12.36
N ALA A 131 1.68 -8.94 12.11
CA ALA A 131 1.68 -7.94 11.04
C ALA A 131 1.94 -8.55 9.65
N LYS A 132 2.82 -9.55 9.56
CA LYS A 132 3.21 -10.19 8.30
C LYS A 132 2.03 -10.64 7.43
N PRO A 133 1.06 -11.42 7.91
CA PRO A 133 -0.06 -11.87 7.07
C PRO A 133 -0.91 -10.70 6.58
N ILE A 134 -1.03 -9.62 7.37
CA ILE A 134 -1.75 -8.40 6.95
C ILE A 134 -1.02 -7.74 5.79
N VAL A 135 0.29 -7.53 5.91
CA VAL A 135 1.12 -6.94 4.85
C VAL A 135 1.01 -7.76 3.56
N MET A 136 1.13 -9.09 3.66
CA MET A 136 1.04 -9.98 2.51
C MET A 136 -0.33 -9.91 1.83
N SER A 137 -1.41 -9.92 2.60
CA SER A 137 -2.77 -9.78 2.08
C SER A 137 -2.98 -8.43 1.39
N GLN A 138 -2.47 -7.35 1.97
CA GLN A 138 -2.60 -6.00 1.39
C GLN A 138 -1.83 -5.86 0.07
N ILE A 139 -0.63 -6.45 -0.05
CA ILE A 139 0.13 -6.47 -1.30
C ILE A 139 -0.64 -7.26 -2.38
N SER A 140 -1.16 -8.43 -2.05
CA SER A 140 -1.95 -9.24 -2.98
C SER A 140 -3.22 -8.52 -3.44
N LEU A 141 -3.96 -7.90 -2.52
CA LEU A 141 -5.14 -7.10 -2.84
C LEU A 141 -4.80 -5.90 -3.72
N SER A 142 -3.72 -5.18 -3.40
CA SER A 142 -3.23 -4.04 -4.20
C SER A 142 -2.94 -4.46 -5.63
N SER A 143 -2.21 -5.56 -5.81
CA SER A 143 -1.84 -6.09 -7.12
C SER A 143 -3.06 -6.46 -7.96
N SER A 144 -4.03 -7.15 -7.36
CA SER A 144 -5.26 -7.57 -8.06
C SER A 144 -6.18 -6.40 -8.40
N ARG A 145 -6.29 -5.42 -7.50
CA ARG A 145 -7.07 -4.21 -7.72
C ARG A 145 -6.46 -3.34 -8.81
N LEU A 146 -5.13 -3.23 -8.82
CA LEU A 146 -4.42 -2.54 -9.91
C LEU A 146 -4.65 -3.26 -11.24
N ALA A 147 -4.53 -4.59 -11.28
CA ALA A 147 -4.79 -5.37 -12.49
C ALA A 147 -6.23 -5.19 -12.98
N TYR A 148 -7.21 -5.20 -12.09
CA TYR A 148 -8.61 -4.91 -12.40
C TYR A 148 -8.76 -3.53 -13.05
N LEU A 149 -8.25 -2.47 -12.41
CA LEU A 149 -8.34 -1.10 -12.93
C LEU A 149 -7.67 -0.95 -14.30
N LEU A 150 -6.52 -1.60 -14.50
CA LEU A 150 -5.80 -1.55 -15.78
C LEU A 150 -6.58 -2.30 -16.89
N ASN A 151 -7.22 -3.42 -16.58
CA ASN A 151 -8.04 -4.17 -17.51
C ASN A 151 -9.30 -3.38 -17.91
N GLU A 152 -10.01 -2.79 -16.94
CA GLU A 152 -11.17 -1.93 -17.21
C GLU A 152 -10.79 -0.70 -18.04
N LEU A 153 -9.64 -0.08 -17.72
CA LEU A 153 -9.11 1.04 -18.49
C LEU A 153 -8.79 0.64 -19.94
N ALA A 154 -8.18 -0.52 -20.13
CA ALA A 154 -7.84 -1.04 -21.47
C ALA A 154 -9.07 -1.41 -22.29
N ALA A 155 -10.12 -1.93 -21.64
CA ALA A 155 -11.40 -2.25 -22.25
C ALA A 155 -12.28 -1.02 -22.51
N GLY A 156 -11.95 0.14 -21.93
CA GLY A 156 -12.79 1.35 -22.00
C GLY A 156 -14.08 1.26 -21.17
N THR A 157 -14.12 0.37 -20.19
CA THR A 157 -15.28 0.08 -19.32
C THR A 157 -15.13 0.65 -17.92
N LEU A 158 -14.00 1.31 -17.62
CA LEU A 158 -13.75 1.87 -16.30
C LEU A 158 -14.81 2.93 -15.94
N ASP A 159 -15.58 2.63 -14.90
CA ASP A 159 -16.46 3.63 -14.29
C ASP A 159 -15.60 4.66 -13.53
N THR A 160 -15.47 5.85 -14.09
CA THR A 160 -14.67 6.94 -13.48
C THR A 160 -15.28 7.45 -12.17
N ASN A 161 -16.54 7.17 -11.86
CA ASN A 161 -17.17 7.51 -10.58
C ASN A 161 -16.54 6.74 -9.40
N ILE A 162 -15.92 5.58 -9.66
CA ILE A 162 -15.16 4.81 -8.66
C ILE A 162 -13.99 5.63 -8.10
N LEU A 163 -13.46 6.58 -8.87
CA LEU A 163 -12.27 7.37 -8.54
C LEU A 163 -12.59 8.77 -8.01
N ILE A 164 -13.87 9.17 -7.98
CA ILE A 164 -14.29 10.50 -7.54
C ILE A 164 -14.82 10.38 -6.11
N VAL A 165 -14.03 10.87 -5.16
CA VAL A 165 -14.51 11.12 -3.80
C VAL A 165 -15.31 12.42 -3.87
N GLN A 166 -16.65 12.32 -3.77
CA GLN A 166 -17.52 13.49 -3.57
C GLN A 166 -17.40 14.03 -2.15
#